data_547ea4e97919a0e43a9333dbc1bfac96
#
_entry.id   547ea4e97919a0e43a9333dbc1bfac96
#
_cell.length_a   1.000
_cell.length_b   1.000
_cell.length_c   1.000
_cell.angle_alpha   90.00
_cell.angle_beta   90.00
_cell.angle_gamma   90.00
#
_symmetry.space_group_name_H-M   'P 1'
#
loop_
_entity.id
_entity.type
_entity.pdbx_description
1 polymer ?
#
loop_
_entity_poly.entity_id
_entity_poly.type
_entity_poly.pdbx_seq_one_letter_code
_entity_poly.pdbx_strand_id
1 'polypeptide(L)'
;MDAGPLLARRAKAAGGDYSLAWGDQPALICEHVDWARAAGFTVVCAGKGTRYEPHYHQSNPDNVWDILDKYLNISDRKSINPKMFNSFVDGTKSGIEMSAVCNATGLVPQSDGLHFPPATRFELADICKPKSEGGTLEKAGVTEVTSSVYRDGKDVPHHLALGTYVVIEGDTDYARRCFKEYAMLPDKSGKYAALYRPIHMIGLELGISVASAALRNEPTGAPTGFRSDVVATAKRALKAGEMLDGEGGFCVWGKQTPAEVSLRDELLPLGLAHNVKLKRDIAQGGALKWSDVAYDPHDSAVKVRREMEAAFGRRNVGAEPVL
;
A
#
# COMPACT_ATOMS: atom_id res chain seq x y z
N MET A 1 -9.90 1.06 -3.29
CA MET A 1 -9.39 2.05 -2.35
C MET A 1 -10.40 3.16 -2.10
N ASP A 2 -10.92 3.76 -3.18
CA ASP A 2 -11.74 4.98 -3.10
C ASP A 2 -13.02 4.88 -2.28
N ALA A 3 -13.56 3.66 -2.10
CA ALA A 3 -14.80 3.41 -1.36
C ALA A 3 -14.74 2.18 -0.42
N GLY A 4 -13.62 1.46 -0.36
CA GLY A 4 -13.48 0.19 0.37
C GLY A 4 -13.99 0.22 1.81
N PRO A 5 -13.58 1.19 2.64
CA PRO A 5 -14.05 1.30 4.03
C PRO A 5 -15.58 1.45 4.16
N LEU A 6 -16.21 2.22 3.28
CA LEU A 6 -17.66 2.38 3.27
C LEU A 6 -18.37 1.09 2.82
N LEU A 7 -17.84 0.45 1.76
CA LEU A 7 -18.43 -0.79 1.22
C LEU A 7 -18.31 -1.94 2.22
N ALA A 8 -17.18 -2.08 2.91
CA ALA A 8 -17.02 -3.08 3.96
C ALA A 8 -18.03 -2.89 5.10
N ARG A 9 -18.22 -1.63 5.55
CA ARG A 9 -19.25 -1.32 6.55
C ARG A 9 -20.68 -1.63 6.07
N ARG A 10 -20.98 -1.34 4.81
CA ARG A 10 -22.29 -1.66 4.21
C ARG A 10 -22.51 -3.16 4.06
N ALA A 11 -21.50 -3.91 3.61
CA ALA A 11 -21.56 -5.36 3.52
C ALA A 11 -21.85 -5.99 4.88
N LYS A 12 -21.10 -5.61 5.92
CA LYS A 12 -21.33 -6.08 7.30
C LYS A 12 -22.74 -5.74 7.81
N ALA A 13 -23.22 -4.53 7.55
CA ALA A 13 -24.57 -4.12 7.94
C ALA A 13 -25.69 -4.91 7.22
N ALA A 14 -25.40 -5.42 6.02
CA ALA A 14 -26.30 -6.27 5.24
C ALA A 14 -26.15 -7.77 5.53
N GLY A 15 -25.31 -8.16 6.51
CA GLY A 15 -25.05 -9.55 6.85
C GLY A 15 -24.14 -10.29 5.88
N GLY A 16 -23.38 -9.56 5.06
CA GLY A 16 -22.40 -10.11 4.13
C GLY A 16 -20.98 -9.71 4.47
N ASP A 17 -20.01 -10.31 3.78
CA ASP A 17 -18.60 -10.05 3.96
C ASP A 17 -18.01 -9.23 2.80
N TYR A 18 -17.12 -8.32 3.14
CA TYR A 18 -16.16 -7.69 2.24
C TYR A 18 -14.79 -8.27 2.54
N SER A 19 -14.16 -8.94 1.60
CA SER A 19 -12.88 -9.59 1.84
C SER A 19 -11.81 -9.10 0.86
N LEU A 20 -10.60 -8.88 1.36
CA LEU A 20 -9.39 -8.84 0.54
C LEU A 20 -9.14 -10.25 -0.01
N ALA A 21 -8.54 -10.31 -1.21
CA ALA A 21 -8.28 -11.57 -1.88
C ALA A 21 -6.99 -12.21 -1.37
N TRP A 22 -7.09 -13.43 -0.80
CA TRP A 22 -5.92 -14.21 -0.43
C TRP A 22 -5.08 -14.57 -1.67
N GLY A 23 -3.77 -14.52 -1.51
CA GLY A 23 -2.84 -14.64 -2.62
C GLY A 23 -2.42 -13.28 -3.17
N ASP A 24 -3.18 -12.19 -2.91
CA ASP A 24 -2.69 -10.83 -3.07
C ASP A 24 -2.02 -10.34 -1.76
N GLN A 25 -1.03 -9.49 -1.90
CA GLN A 25 -0.16 -9.07 -0.80
C GLN A 25 -0.92 -8.43 0.38
N PRO A 26 -1.96 -7.60 0.19
CA PRO A 26 -2.69 -7.04 1.32
C PRO A 26 -3.31 -8.07 2.27
N ALA A 27 -3.93 -9.13 1.75
CA ALA A 27 -4.53 -10.18 2.59
C ALA A 27 -3.46 -10.95 3.37
N LEU A 28 -2.33 -11.27 2.73
CA LEU A 28 -1.20 -11.95 3.37
C LEU A 28 -0.55 -11.10 4.47
N ILE A 29 -0.48 -9.78 4.27
CA ILE A 29 0.03 -8.86 5.29
C ILE A 29 -0.95 -8.74 6.45
N CYS A 30 -2.26 -8.73 6.20
CA CYS A 30 -3.27 -8.78 7.26
C CYS A 30 -3.07 -10.00 8.15
N GLU A 31 -2.85 -11.19 7.57
CA GLU A 31 -2.55 -12.40 8.35
C GLU A 31 -1.32 -12.24 9.23
N HIS A 32 -0.23 -11.69 8.70
CA HIS A 32 0.98 -11.44 9.49
C HIS A 32 0.72 -10.50 10.68
N VAL A 33 -0.05 -9.43 10.45
CA VAL A 33 -0.41 -8.47 11.50
C VAL A 33 -1.32 -9.11 12.54
N ASP A 34 -2.31 -9.88 12.12
CA ASP A 34 -3.24 -10.56 13.01
C ASP A 34 -2.53 -11.62 13.85
N TRP A 35 -1.64 -12.42 13.23
CA TRP A 35 -0.78 -13.35 13.94
C TRP A 35 0.07 -12.65 15.01
N ALA A 36 0.75 -11.56 14.64
CA ALA A 36 1.62 -10.84 15.56
C ALA A 36 0.85 -10.30 16.77
N ARG A 37 -0.30 -9.69 16.54
CA ARG A 37 -1.15 -9.14 17.59
C ARG A 37 -1.77 -10.23 18.47
N ALA A 38 -2.28 -11.31 17.86
CA ALA A 38 -2.84 -12.45 18.60
C ALA A 38 -1.77 -13.14 19.49
N ALA A 39 -0.50 -13.12 19.06
CA ALA A 39 0.63 -13.60 19.86
C ALA A 39 1.11 -12.56 20.91
N GLY A 40 0.50 -11.38 20.99
CA GLY A 40 0.84 -10.34 21.98
C GLY A 40 2.01 -9.44 21.57
N PHE A 41 2.44 -9.44 20.30
CA PHE A 41 3.54 -8.60 19.83
C PHE A 41 3.03 -7.23 19.35
N THR A 42 3.82 -6.20 19.59
CA THR A 42 3.63 -4.89 18.98
C THR A 42 4.12 -4.93 17.52
N VAL A 43 3.23 -4.59 16.59
CA VAL A 43 3.58 -4.47 15.17
C VAL A 43 4.25 -3.11 14.92
N VAL A 44 5.50 -3.16 14.48
CA VAL A 44 6.32 -1.98 14.18
C VAL A 44 6.14 -1.53 12.75
N CYS A 45 6.21 -2.47 11.82
CA CYS A 45 6.01 -2.24 10.40
C CYS A 45 5.44 -3.49 9.73
N ALA A 46 4.59 -3.29 8.73
CA ALA A 46 4.19 -4.37 7.85
C ALA A 46 4.21 -3.90 6.40
N GLY A 47 4.53 -4.80 5.48
CA GLY A 47 4.64 -4.41 4.09
C GLY A 47 5.08 -5.52 3.16
N LYS A 48 5.63 -5.10 2.04
CA LYS A 48 6.04 -5.98 0.94
C LYS A 48 7.38 -5.55 0.36
N GLY A 49 7.91 -6.38 -0.54
CA GLY A 49 9.00 -5.99 -1.42
C GLY A 49 8.52 -5.63 -2.82
N THR A 50 9.30 -4.81 -3.52
CA THR A 50 9.10 -4.48 -4.94
C THR A 50 10.43 -4.10 -5.58
N ARG A 51 10.47 -3.98 -6.92
CA ARG A 51 11.56 -3.32 -7.61
C ARG A 51 11.24 -1.84 -7.72
N TYR A 52 12.10 -0.97 -7.21
CA TYR A 52 11.85 0.46 -7.22
C TYR A 52 13.13 1.30 -7.28
N GLU A 53 13.11 2.29 -8.17
CA GLU A 53 14.06 3.39 -8.25
C GLU A 53 13.29 4.73 -8.29
N PRO A 54 13.82 5.84 -7.74
CA PRO A 54 13.07 7.09 -7.61
C PRO A 54 12.50 7.64 -8.92
N HIS A 55 13.19 7.44 -10.05
CA HIS A 55 12.73 7.89 -11.37
C HIS A 55 11.56 7.07 -11.93
N TYR A 56 11.23 5.91 -11.34
CA TYR A 56 10.13 5.06 -11.79
C TYR A 56 8.76 5.74 -11.63
N HIS A 57 8.61 6.69 -10.71
CA HIS A 57 7.37 7.48 -10.64
C HIS A 57 7.01 8.21 -11.95
N GLN A 58 7.99 8.43 -12.83
CA GLN A 58 7.81 9.10 -14.13
C GLN A 58 7.64 8.10 -15.28
N SER A 59 7.68 6.79 -15.00
CA SER A 59 7.45 5.77 -16.02
C SER A 59 6.03 5.87 -16.60
N ASN A 60 5.87 5.42 -17.82
CA ASN A 60 4.63 5.46 -18.56
C ASN A 60 4.50 4.23 -19.48
N PRO A 61 3.36 3.99 -20.13
CA PRO A 61 3.16 2.82 -20.97
C PRO A 61 4.15 2.67 -22.14
N ASP A 62 4.80 3.74 -22.60
CA ASP A 62 5.76 3.67 -23.70
C ASP A 62 7.13 3.18 -23.25
N ASN A 63 7.59 3.54 -22.03
CA ASN A 63 8.92 3.21 -21.53
C ASN A 63 8.95 2.10 -20.46
N VAL A 64 7.79 1.59 -20.06
CA VAL A 64 7.71 0.54 -19.03
C VAL A 64 8.46 -0.74 -19.39
N TRP A 65 8.52 -1.06 -20.69
CA TRP A 65 9.22 -2.26 -21.17
C TRP A 65 10.74 -2.17 -20.98
N ASP A 66 11.33 -0.99 -21.12
CA ASP A 66 12.77 -0.76 -20.88
C ASP A 66 13.18 -1.03 -19.44
N ILE A 67 12.19 -0.90 -18.53
CA ILE A 67 12.35 -1.18 -17.10
C ILE A 67 12.12 -2.67 -16.83
N LEU A 68 11.00 -3.21 -17.32
CA LEU A 68 10.61 -4.61 -17.07
C LEU A 68 11.58 -5.62 -17.66
N ASP A 69 12.13 -5.37 -18.83
CA ASP A 69 13.10 -6.24 -19.51
C ASP A 69 14.40 -6.47 -18.73
N LYS A 70 14.68 -5.60 -17.76
CA LYS A 70 15.86 -5.77 -16.90
C LYS A 70 15.73 -6.94 -15.92
N TYR A 71 14.49 -7.41 -15.64
CA TYR A 71 14.26 -8.42 -14.61
C TYR A 71 13.11 -9.40 -14.89
N LEU A 72 12.29 -9.16 -15.90
CA LEU A 72 11.22 -10.07 -16.32
C LEU A 72 11.41 -10.50 -17.77
N ASN A 73 11.32 -11.79 -18.01
CA ASN A 73 11.28 -12.32 -19.38
C ASN A 73 9.81 -12.52 -19.80
N ILE A 74 9.24 -11.50 -20.45
CA ILE A 74 7.85 -11.52 -20.90
C ILE A 74 7.83 -11.92 -22.38
N SER A 75 7.41 -13.16 -22.66
CA SER A 75 7.40 -13.73 -24.02
C SER A 75 6.26 -13.20 -24.89
N ASP A 76 5.11 -12.89 -24.32
CA ASP A 76 3.94 -12.39 -25.05
C ASP A 76 3.49 -10.99 -24.55
N ARG A 77 4.16 -9.95 -25.04
CA ARG A 77 3.83 -8.57 -24.72
C ARG A 77 2.50 -8.09 -25.31
N LYS A 78 2.01 -8.74 -26.38
CA LYS A 78 0.80 -8.30 -27.08
C LYS A 78 -0.47 -8.59 -26.27
N SER A 79 -0.42 -9.60 -25.41
CA SER A 79 -1.54 -9.94 -24.51
C SER A 79 -1.57 -9.09 -23.23
N ILE A 80 -0.55 -8.27 -23.00
CA ILE A 80 -0.36 -7.54 -21.75
C ILE A 80 -0.73 -6.07 -21.91
N ASN A 81 -1.52 -5.56 -20.96
CA ASN A 81 -1.83 -4.14 -20.89
C ASN A 81 -0.63 -3.36 -20.30
N PRO A 82 0.09 -2.54 -21.09
CA PRO A 82 1.26 -1.83 -20.62
C PRO A 82 0.94 -0.82 -19.51
N LYS A 83 -0.25 -0.25 -19.52
CA LYS A 83 -0.71 0.67 -18.49
C LYS A 83 -0.87 -0.04 -17.14
N MET A 84 -1.44 -1.24 -17.11
CA MET A 84 -1.52 -2.06 -15.89
C MET A 84 -0.12 -2.39 -15.36
N PHE A 85 0.79 -2.83 -16.22
CA PHE A 85 2.17 -3.13 -15.81
C PHE A 85 2.93 -1.90 -15.34
N ASN A 86 2.67 -0.74 -15.95
CA ASN A 86 3.27 0.51 -15.50
C ASN A 86 2.84 0.90 -14.10
N SER A 87 1.61 0.58 -13.67
CA SER A 87 1.17 0.83 -12.29
C SER A 87 1.97 0.03 -11.24
N PHE A 88 2.57 -1.10 -11.65
CA PHE A 88 3.47 -1.87 -10.78
C PHE A 88 4.85 -1.21 -10.64
N VAL A 89 5.30 -0.56 -11.70
CA VAL A 89 6.62 0.09 -11.78
C VAL A 89 6.61 1.46 -11.12
N ASP A 90 5.60 2.30 -11.42
CA ASP A 90 5.55 3.71 -10.98
C ASP A 90 5.24 3.91 -9.48
N GLY A 91 5.06 2.82 -8.73
CA GLY A 91 4.76 2.85 -7.30
C GLY A 91 3.26 2.90 -6.96
N THR A 92 2.39 3.10 -7.94
CA THR A 92 0.94 3.17 -7.76
C THR A 92 0.38 1.93 -7.07
N LYS A 93 0.70 0.74 -7.58
CA LYS A 93 0.22 -0.52 -7.00
C LYS A 93 0.68 -0.67 -5.54
N SER A 94 1.93 -0.31 -5.25
CA SER A 94 2.44 -0.30 -3.87
C SER A 94 1.65 0.63 -2.97
N GLY A 95 1.33 1.83 -3.44
CA GLY A 95 0.46 2.77 -2.71
C GLY A 95 -0.93 2.20 -2.45
N ILE A 96 -1.57 1.58 -3.46
CA ILE A 96 -2.89 0.95 -3.36
C ILE A 96 -2.88 -0.17 -2.32
N GLU A 97 -1.92 -1.09 -2.42
CA GLU A 97 -1.84 -2.26 -1.55
C GLU A 97 -1.55 -1.87 -0.09
N MET A 98 -0.61 -0.96 0.14
CA MET A 98 -0.29 -0.50 1.49
C MET A 98 -1.43 0.32 2.10
N SER A 99 -2.19 1.04 1.30
CA SER A 99 -3.40 1.71 1.78
C SER A 99 -4.51 0.71 2.14
N ALA A 100 -4.64 -0.41 1.40
CA ALA A 100 -5.54 -1.50 1.78
C ALA A 100 -5.16 -2.10 3.14
N VAL A 101 -3.85 -2.35 3.35
CA VAL A 101 -3.32 -2.83 4.64
C VAL A 101 -3.61 -1.85 5.77
N CYS A 102 -3.30 -0.55 5.60
CA CYS A 102 -3.59 0.46 6.62
C CYS A 102 -5.07 0.48 7.01
N ASN A 103 -5.95 0.47 6.01
CA ASN A 103 -7.39 0.53 6.23
C ASN A 103 -7.96 -0.75 6.88
N ALA A 104 -7.33 -1.90 6.66
CA ALA A 104 -7.72 -3.17 7.26
C ALA A 104 -7.16 -3.36 8.67
N THR A 105 -5.87 -3.08 8.86
CA THR A 105 -5.14 -3.44 10.09
C THR A 105 -5.06 -2.32 11.13
N GLY A 106 -5.36 -1.07 10.74
CA GLY A 106 -5.19 0.08 11.62
C GLY A 106 -3.75 0.61 11.68
N LEU A 107 -2.80 0.04 10.94
CA LEU A 107 -1.53 0.68 10.66
C LEU A 107 -1.76 1.98 9.88
N VAL A 108 -0.79 2.88 9.89
CA VAL A 108 -0.91 4.16 9.20
C VAL A 108 0.22 4.34 8.17
N PRO A 109 0.04 5.18 7.13
CA PRO A 109 1.14 5.56 6.28
C PRO A 109 2.15 6.43 7.03
N GLN A 110 3.38 6.50 6.53
CA GLN A 110 4.31 7.56 6.91
C GLN A 110 3.80 8.91 6.36
N SER A 111 4.26 10.02 6.92
CA SER A 111 3.73 11.37 6.59
C SER A 111 3.92 11.74 5.12
N ASP A 112 5.01 11.31 4.51
CA ASP A 112 5.33 11.53 3.09
C ASP A 112 5.10 10.29 2.20
N GLY A 113 4.39 9.27 2.71
CA GLY A 113 4.09 8.04 2.00
C GLY A 113 5.22 7.03 2.04
N LEU A 114 5.35 6.20 0.99
CA LEU A 114 6.33 5.12 0.92
C LEU A 114 7.71 5.64 0.50
N HIS A 115 8.77 5.18 1.18
CA HIS A 115 10.16 5.58 0.91
C HIS A 115 10.96 4.53 0.13
N PHE A 116 10.49 3.30 0.09
CA PHE A 116 11.12 2.18 -0.61
C PHE A 116 12.59 1.97 -0.24
N PRO A 117 12.96 1.84 1.05
CA PRO A 117 14.35 1.59 1.42
C PRO A 117 14.85 0.29 0.81
N PRO A 118 16.07 0.25 0.24
CA PRO A 118 16.68 -1.00 -0.19
C PRO A 118 16.92 -1.90 1.03
N ALA A 119 16.51 -3.16 0.96
CA ALA A 119 16.73 -4.11 2.04
C ALA A 119 16.80 -5.55 1.54
N THR A 120 17.72 -6.33 2.11
CA THR A 120 17.66 -7.79 2.03
C THR A 120 16.55 -8.29 2.95
N ARG A 121 16.03 -9.49 2.70
CA ARG A 121 15.04 -10.11 3.61
C ARG A 121 15.59 -10.38 5.02
N PHE A 122 16.91 -10.34 5.19
CA PHE A 122 17.58 -10.57 6.48
C PHE A 122 17.76 -9.27 7.28
N GLU A 123 17.63 -8.11 6.65
CA GLU A 123 17.79 -6.79 7.26
C GLU A 123 16.47 -6.07 7.55
N LEU A 124 15.33 -6.73 7.32
CA LEU A 124 14.01 -6.11 7.48
C LEU A 124 13.81 -5.50 8.87
N ALA A 125 14.23 -6.20 9.93
CA ALA A 125 14.12 -5.70 11.30
C ALA A 125 15.10 -4.55 11.61
N ASP A 126 16.23 -4.47 10.92
CA ASP A 126 17.18 -3.35 11.05
C ASP A 126 16.72 -2.10 10.30
N ILE A 127 16.12 -2.28 9.12
CA ILE A 127 15.72 -1.19 8.21
C ILE A 127 14.32 -0.66 8.57
N CYS A 128 13.35 -1.56 8.77
CA CYS A 128 11.93 -1.22 8.97
C CYS A 128 11.59 -1.04 10.46
N LYS A 129 12.38 -0.24 11.16
CA LYS A 129 12.15 0.23 12.53
C LYS A 129 12.29 1.75 12.62
N PRO A 130 11.88 2.42 13.71
CA PRO A 130 11.99 3.87 13.85
C PRO A 130 13.42 4.41 13.69
N LYS A 131 13.55 5.59 13.11
CA LYS A 131 14.83 6.31 12.98
C LYS A 131 15.52 6.53 14.33
N SER A 132 14.75 6.76 15.39
CA SER A 132 15.27 6.88 16.76
C SER A 132 15.96 5.60 17.26
N GLU A 133 15.66 4.46 16.65
CA GLU A 133 16.24 3.15 16.95
C GLU A 133 17.23 2.68 15.86
N GLY A 134 17.65 3.58 14.98
CA GLY A 134 18.61 3.32 13.91
C GLY A 134 18.02 2.74 12.62
N GLY A 135 16.71 2.76 12.44
CA GLY A 135 16.04 2.35 11.20
C GLY A 135 15.71 3.52 10.26
N THR A 136 14.68 3.34 9.43
CA THR A 136 14.29 4.33 8.40
C THR A 136 12.91 4.93 8.61
N LEU A 137 12.09 4.39 9.51
CA LEU A 137 10.70 4.80 9.72
C LEU A 137 10.61 6.05 10.60
N GLU A 138 9.56 6.85 10.40
CA GLU A 138 9.25 8.00 11.26
C GLU A 138 8.82 7.54 12.66
N LYS A 139 8.06 6.45 12.73
CA LYS A 139 7.50 5.86 13.96
C LYS A 139 7.18 4.38 13.77
N ALA A 140 6.85 3.68 14.84
CA ALA A 140 6.25 2.34 14.78
C ALA A 140 4.76 2.42 14.37
N GLY A 141 4.21 1.28 13.94
CA GLY A 141 2.81 1.14 13.54
C GLY A 141 2.51 1.65 12.14
N VAL A 142 3.48 1.59 11.23
CA VAL A 142 3.36 2.08 9.85
C VAL A 142 3.48 0.96 8.82
N THR A 143 3.10 1.27 7.57
CA THR A 143 3.42 0.43 6.40
C THR A 143 4.63 0.98 5.66
N GLU A 144 5.43 0.07 5.08
CA GLU A 144 6.55 0.43 4.20
C GLU A 144 6.77 -0.64 3.14
N VAL A 145 7.33 -0.26 1.99
CA VAL A 145 7.68 -1.17 0.90
C VAL A 145 9.19 -1.16 0.71
N THR A 146 9.83 -2.33 0.75
CA THR A 146 11.29 -2.41 0.54
C THR A 146 11.62 -2.56 -0.94
N SER A 147 12.71 -1.91 -1.37
CA SER A 147 13.21 -2.01 -2.74
C SER A 147 14.18 -3.19 -2.91
N SER A 148 14.04 -3.90 -4.04
CA SER A 148 15.00 -4.90 -4.48
C SER A 148 16.20 -4.33 -5.24
N VAL A 149 16.31 -3.00 -5.32
CA VAL A 149 17.37 -2.28 -6.04
C VAL A 149 17.95 -1.20 -5.15
N TYR A 150 19.27 -1.11 -5.08
CA TYR A 150 19.97 0.00 -4.45
C TYR A 150 19.81 1.29 -5.26
N ARG A 151 20.11 2.42 -4.65
CA ARG A 151 20.01 3.75 -5.31
C ARG A 151 21.02 3.96 -6.45
N ASP A 152 22.02 3.09 -6.56
CA ASP A 152 22.99 3.05 -7.68
C ASP A 152 22.55 2.11 -8.82
N GLY A 153 21.34 1.54 -8.74
CA GLY A 153 20.78 0.65 -9.75
C GLY A 153 21.18 -0.82 -9.63
N LYS A 154 22.02 -1.18 -8.66
CA LYS A 154 22.41 -2.59 -8.44
C LYS A 154 21.33 -3.34 -7.70
N ASP A 155 21.19 -4.62 -8.00
CA ASP A 155 20.25 -5.49 -7.33
C ASP A 155 20.66 -5.73 -5.87
N VAL A 156 19.70 -5.66 -4.96
CA VAL A 156 19.87 -6.05 -3.55
C VAL A 156 19.92 -7.57 -3.48
N PRO A 157 20.97 -8.18 -2.90
CA PRO A 157 21.02 -9.63 -2.75
C PRO A 157 19.91 -10.11 -1.79
N HIS A 158 19.35 -11.28 -2.05
CA HIS A 158 18.30 -11.86 -1.20
C HIS A 158 17.12 -10.90 -0.90
N HIS A 159 16.76 -10.07 -1.84
CA HIS A 159 15.63 -9.14 -1.74
C HIS A 159 14.28 -9.85 -1.60
N LEU A 160 13.24 -9.10 -1.23
CA LEU A 160 11.88 -9.60 -1.04
C LEU A 160 10.91 -9.11 -2.13
N ALA A 161 11.34 -9.02 -3.40
CA ALA A 161 10.58 -8.36 -4.47
C ALA A 161 9.13 -8.85 -4.65
N LEU A 162 8.84 -10.12 -4.36
CA LEU A 162 7.51 -10.72 -4.52
C LEU A 162 6.89 -11.14 -3.18
N GLY A 163 7.51 -10.81 -2.08
CA GLY A 163 7.09 -11.26 -0.77
C GLY A 163 6.42 -10.19 0.08
N THR A 164 5.98 -10.63 1.24
CA THR A 164 5.38 -9.81 2.29
C THR A 164 6.13 -10.00 3.61
N TYR A 165 6.02 -9.04 4.52
CA TYR A 165 6.70 -9.11 5.81
C TYR A 165 5.94 -8.36 6.90
N VAL A 166 6.29 -8.69 8.15
CA VAL A 166 5.98 -7.92 9.35
C VAL A 166 7.22 -7.80 10.22
N VAL A 167 7.43 -6.63 10.82
CA VAL A 167 8.43 -6.39 11.87
C VAL A 167 7.70 -6.17 13.17
N ILE A 168 8.10 -6.92 14.19
CA ILE A 168 7.51 -6.92 15.53
C ILE A 168 8.53 -6.49 16.57
N GLU A 169 8.05 -5.99 17.70
CA GLU A 169 8.86 -5.65 18.88
C GLU A 169 8.66 -6.68 19.98
N GLY A 170 9.74 -7.12 20.59
CA GLY A 170 9.74 -7.95 21.79
C GLY A 170 9.77 -7.08 23.05
N ASP A 171 8.66 -7.02 23.76
CA ASP A 171 8.51 -6.16 24.95
C ASP A 171 9.22 -6.73 26.21
N THR A 172 9.55 -8.03 26.20
CA THR A 172 10.20 -8.71 27.33
C THR A 172 11.53 -9.35 26.92
N ASP A 173 12.44 -9.51 27.88
CA ASP A 173 13.71 -10.23 27.64
C ASP A 173 13.48 -11.68 27.24
N TYR A 174 12.39 -12.30 27.70
CA TYR A 174 12.01 -13.64 27.27
C TYR A 174 11.66 -13.67 25.78
N ALA A 175 10.78 -12.77 25.31
CA ALA A 175 10.41 -12.67 23.91
C ALA A 175 11.63 -12.42 23.00
N ARG A 176 12.55 -11.53 23.42
CA ARG A 176 13.79 -11.23 22.68
C ARG A 176 14.73 -12.44 22.58
N ARG A 177 14.81 -13.27 23.62
CA ARG A 177 15.54 -14.55 23.56
C ARG A 177 14.88 -15.50 22.58
N CYS A 178 13.55 -15.63 22.63
CA CYS A 178 12.81 -16.50 21.74
C CYS A 178 13.02 -16.15 20.27
N PHE A 179 13.16 -14.88 19.91
CA PHE A 179 13.44 -14.49 18.51
C PHE A 179 14.67 -15.21 17.93
N LYS A 180 15.74 -15.36 18.73
CA LYS A 180 16.96 -16.08 18.32
C LYS A 180 16.79 -17.59 18.40
N GLU A 181 16.17 -18.09 19.46
CA GLU A 181 16.01 -19.52 19.72
C GLU A 181 15.08 -20.19 18.70
N TYR A 182 14.05 -19.48 18.21
CA TYR A 182 13.11 -19.96 17.19
C TYR A 182 13.45 -19.50 15.77
N ALA A 183 14.70 -19.10 15.53
CA ALA A 183 15.22 -18.75 14.21
C ALA A 183 14.42 -17.64 13.47
N MET A 184 13.83 -16.71 14.19
CA MET A 184 13.35 -15.46 13.61
C MET A 184 14.54 -14.60 13.17
N LEU A 185 14.28 -13.56 12.41
CA LEU A 185 15.30 -12.61 11.94
C LEU A 185 15.34 -11.37 12.84
N PRO A 186 16.07 -11.40 13.97
CA PRO A 186 16.17 -10.25 14.84
C PRO A 186 17.09 -9.18 14.27
N ASP A 187 16.83 -7.93 14.64
CA ASP A 187 17.75 -6.83 14.41
C ASP A 187 19.03 -6.96 15.27
N LYS A 188 20.01 -6.09 15.06
CA LYS A 188 21.28 -6.11 15.81
C LYS A 188 21.10 -5.96 17.32
N SER A 189 20.07 -5.27 17.78
CA SER A 189 19.76 -5.11 19.21
C SER A 189 19.07 -6.34 19.82
N GLY A 190 18.41 -7.15 19.00
CA GLY A 190 17.55 -8.24 19.41
C GLY A 190 16.18 -7.80 19.92
N LYS A 191 15.87 -6.50 19.88
CA LYS A 191 14.59 -5.91 20.31
C LYS A 191 13.49 -6.14 19.27
N TYR A 192 13.83 -6.05 18.00
CA TYR A 192 12.92 -6.21 16.86
C TYR A 192 13.22 -7.52 16.13
N ALA A 193 12.19 -8.12 15.54
CA ALA A 193 12.35 -9.29 14.67
C ALA A 193 11.41 -9.23 13.48
N ALA A 194 11.81 -9.85 12.37
CA ALA A 194 11.01 -9.92 11.16
C ALA A 194 10.54 -11.35 10.88
N LEU A 195 9.29 -11.47 10.42
CA LEU A 195 8.74 -12.62 9.74
C LEU A 195 8.45 -12.22 8.29
N TYR A 196 8.73 -13.10 7.31
CA TYR A 196 8.43 -12.83 5.92
C TYR A 196 7.90 -14.07 5.19
N ARG A 197 7.09 -13.81 4.16
CA ARG A 197 6.68 -14.80 3.17
C ARG A 197 7.31 -14.42 1.83
N PRO A 198 8.10 -15.30 1.17
CA PRO A 198 8.91 -14.92 0.01
C PRO A 198 8.14 -14.76 -1.29
N ILE A 199 6.91 -15.29 -1.39
CA ILE A 199 6.09 -15.31 -2.59
C ILE A 199 4.63 -14.97 -2.31
N HIS A 200 3.91 -14.56 -3.34
CA HIS A 200 2.45 -14.50 -3.37
C HIS A 200 1.95 -14.98 -4.75
N MET A 201 0.75 -15.55 -4.80
CA MET A 201 0.19 -16.14 -6.04
C MET A 201 -1.24 -15.68 -6.24
N ILE A 202 -1.39 -14.47 -6.83
CA ILE A 202 -2.70 -13.87 -7.14
C ILE A 202 -3.55 -14.82 -7.98
N GLY A 203 -4.81 -14.98 -7.59
CA GLY A 203 -5.79 -15.82 -8.26
C GLY A 203 -5.67 -17.32 -7.91
N LEU A 204 -4.46 -17.85 -7.80
CA LEU A 204 -4.25 -19.26 -7.47
C LEU A 204 -4.62 -19.62 -6.02
N GLU A 205 -4.46 -18.69 -5.11
CA GLU A 205 -4.78 -18.87 -3.69
C GLU A 205 -6.16 -18.32 -3.29
N LEU A 206 -6.94 -17.76 -4.23
CA LEU A 206 -8.23 -17.10 -3.95
C LEU A 206 -9.25 -18.03 -3.27
N GLY A 207 -9.17 -19.33 -3.52
CA GLY A 207 -10.01 -20.33 -2.87
C GLY A 207 -9.98 -20.29 -1.34
N ILE A 208 -8.88 -19.81 -0.75
CA ILE A 208 -8.74 -19.62 0.71
C ILE A 208 -9.71 -18.55 1.21
N SER A 209 -9.82 -17.40 0.52
CA SER A 209 -10.80 -16.35 0.88
C SER A 209 -12.22 -16.85 0.74
N VAL A 210 -12.54 -17.59 -0.33
CA VAL A 210 -13.86 -18.15 -0.56
C VAL A 210 -14.24 -19.14 0.55
N ALA A 211 -13.32 -20.05 0.89
CA ALA A 211 -13.54 -21.02 1.96
C ALA A 211 -13.63 -20.35 3.34
N SER A 212 -12.82 -19.33 3.63
CA SER A 212 -12.89 -18.59 4.90
C SER A 212 -14.25 -17.90 5.06
N ALA A 213 -14.69 -17.17 4.05
CA ALA A 213 -16.00 -16.51 4.07
C ALA A 213 -17.15 -17.52 4.16
N ALA A 214 -17.13 -18.58 3.35
CA ALA A 214 -18.26 -19.53 3.28
C ALA A 214 -18.36 -20.47 4.50
N LEU A 215 -17.23 -20.86 5.10
CA LEU A 215 -17.21 -21.88 6.16
C LEU A 215 -17.01 -21.28 7.56
N ARG A 216 -16.38 -20.11 7.67
CA ARG A 216 -16.05 -19.47 8.94
C ARG A 216 -16.78 -18.15 9.16
N ASN A 217 -17.38 -17.57 8.11
CA ASN A 217 -17.92 -16.22 8.14
C ASN A 217 -16.86 -15.15 8.45
N GLU A 218 -15.64 -15.36 7.96
CA GLU A 218 -14.49 -14.52 8.24
C GLU A 218 -13.82 -14.04 6.94
N PRO A 219 -13.68 -12.73 6.74
CA PRO A 219 -12.89 -12.20 5.62
C PRO A 219 -11.39 -12.44 5.83
N THR A 220 -10.63 -12.63 4.76
CA THR A 220 -9.17 -12.67 4.77
C THR A 220 -8.58 -11.25 4.74
N GLY A 221 -9.01 -10.40 5.66
CA GLY A 221 -8.75 -8.98 5.72
C GLY A 221 -9.91 -8.15 5.16
N ALA A 222 -10.35 -7.15 5.90
CA ALA A 222 -11.39 -6.19 5.50
C ALA A 222 -11.09 -4.80 6.07
N PRO A 223 -11.42 -3.71 5.35
CA PRO A 223 -11.26 -2.37 5.90
C PRO A 223 -12.09 -2.17 7.18
N THR A 224 -11.43 -1.76 8.26
CA THR A 224 -12.03 -1.40 9.54
C THR A 224 -12.16 0.11 9.73
N GLY A 225 -11.46 0.89 8.91
CA GLY A 225 -11.47 2.35 8.95
C GLY A 225 -10.85 2.97 7.71
N PHE A 226 -10.83 4.30 7.64
CA PHE A 226 -10.17 5.08 6.61
C PHE A 226 -8.95 5.78 7.20
N ARG A 227 -7.78 5.18 7.06
CA ARG A 227 -6.49 5.64 7.63
C ARG A 227 -5.50 6.07 6.57
N SER A 228 -5.65 5.53 5.37
CA SER A 228 -4.78 5.78 4.23
C SER A 228 -5.59 5.95 2.96
N ASP A 229 -5.15 6.88 2.14
CA ASP A 229 -5.67 7.14 0.82
C ASP A 229 -4.58 6.97 -0.24
N VAL A 230 -4.97 6.91 -1.51
CA VAL A 230 -4.06 6.95 -2.66
C VAL A 230 -4.45 8.14 -3.52
N VAL A 231 -3.58 9.14 -3.54
CA VAL A 231 -3.88 10.40 -4.21
C VAL A 231 -3.15 10.51 -5.55
N ALA A 232 -3.84 11.12 -6.53
CA ALA A 232 -3.26 11.39 -7.84
C ALA A 232 -2.13 12.42 -7.72
N THR A 233 -0.92 12.05 -8.15
CA THR A 233 0.27 12.90 -8.11
C THR A 233 0.85 13.01 -9.51
N ALA A 234 1.14 14.22 -9.97
CA ALA A 234 1.57 14.49 -11.33
C ALA A 234 2.96 13.91 -11.64
N LYS A 235 3.06 13.06 -12.67
CA LYS A 235 4.34 12.48 -13.16
C LYS A 235 5.23 13.51 -13.83
N ARG A 236 4.65 14.52 -14.43
CA ARG A 236 5.26 15.63 -15.18
C ARG A 236 4.48 16.91 -14.95
N ALA A 237 4.97 18.02 -15.45
CA ALA A 237 4.14 19.23 -15.54
C ALA A 237 2.91 18.96 -16.46
N LEU A 238 1.73 19.25 -15.95
CA LEU A 238 0.45 19.09 -16.65
C LEU A 238 -0.16 20.47 -16.91
N LYS A 239 -0.88 20.61 -18.03
CA LYS A 239 -1.49 21.87 -18.45
C LYS A 239 -3.00 21.87 -18.25
N ALA A 240 -3.55 23.05 -17.99
CA ALA A 240 -4.98 23.26 -18.02
C ALA A 240 -5.57 22.75 -19.35
N GLY A 241 -6.66 22.01 -19.27
CA GLY A 241 -7.31 21.40 -20.43
C GLY A 241 -6.83 19.98 -20.76
N GLU A 242 -5.70 19.50 -20.19
CA GLU A 242 -5.29 18.10 -20.37
C GLU A 242 -6.31 17.14 -19.74
N MET A 243 -6.50 15.99 -20.38
CA MET A 243 -7.32 14.89 -19.87
C MET A 243 -6.46 13.94 -19.06
N LEU A 244 -6.84 13.69 -17.82
CA LEU A 244 -6.16 12.70 -16.99
C LEU A 244 -6.50 11.30 -17.46
N ASP A 245 -5.52 10.42 -17.42
CA ASP A 245 -5.61 9.04 -17.90
C ASP A 245 -5.56 7.99 -16.80
N GLY A 246 -5.46 8.41 -15.54
CA GLY A 246 -5.57 7.56 -14.35
C GLY A 246 -4.38 6.66 -14.09
N GLU A 247 -4.64 5.57 -13.39
CA GLU A 247 -3.66 4.58 -12.94
C GLU A 247 -2.76 4.07 -14.05
N GLY A 248 -1.45 4.06 -13.80
CA GLY A 248 -0.42 3.54 -14.71
C GLY A 248 -0.26 4.31 -16.02
N GLY A 249 -0.92 5.45 -16.17
CA GLY A 249 -0.90 6.27 -17.39
C GLY A 249 0.29 7.23 -17.47
N PHE A 250 0.12 8.26 -18.29
CA PHE A 250 1.14 9.28 -18.60
C PHE A 250 1.08 10.50 -17.69
N CYS A 251 -0.08 10.74 -17.05
CA CYS A 251 -0.33 11.99 -16.33
C CYS A 251 0.00 11.88 -14.86
N VAL A 252 -0.49 10.82 -14.18
CA VAL A 252 -0.44 10.70 -12.72
C VAL A 252 0.01 9.33 -12.27
N TRP A 253 0.52 9.27 -11.04
CA TRP A 253 0.74 8.04 -10.27
C TRP A 253 0.05 8.15 -8.91
N GLY A 254 -0.15 7.03 -8.25
CA GLY A 254 -0.84 6.96 -6.97
C GLY A 254 0.10 7.01 -5.78
N LYS A 255 0.16 8.15 -5.09
CA LYS A 255 0.94 8.32 -3.86
C LYS A 255 0.10 7.92 -2.65
N GLN A 256 0.64 7.00 -1.82
CA GLN A 256 0.06 6.71 -0.51
C GLN A 256 0.11 7.96 0.37
N THR A 257 -0.99 8.29 1.04
CA THR A 257 -1.12 9.51 1.84
C THR A 257 -1.97 9.22 3.08
N PRO A 258 -1.67 9.82 4.25
CA PRO A 258 -2.56 9.75 5.40
C PRO A 258 -3.96 10.26 5.04
N ALA A 259 -5.00 9.52 5.42
CA ALA A 259 -6.39 9.88 5.08
C ALA A 259 -6.78 11.26 5.60
N GLU A 260 -6.29 11.64 6.79
CA GLU A 260 -6.53 12.97 7.36
C GLU A 260 -5.94 14.11 6.49
N VAL A 261 -4.77 13.88 5.88
CA VAL A 261 -4.14 14.82 4.96
C VAL A 261 -4.94 14.91 3.67
N SER A 262 -5.33 13.75 3.10
CA SER A 262 -6.15 13.71 1.89
C SER A 262 -7.48 14.46 2.08
N LEU A 263 -8.14 14.26 3.22
CA LEU A 263 -9.41 14.92 3.53
C LEU A 263 -9.23 16.42 3.80
N ARG A 264 -8.22 16.79 4.59
CA ARG A 264 -7.94 18.20 4.93
C ARG A 264 -7.63 19.04 3.69
N ASP A 265 -6.81 18.50 2.81
CA ASP A 265 -6.28 19.20 1.64
C ASP A 265 -7.13 18.98 0.38
N GLU A 266 -8.26 18.27 0.52
CA GLU A 266 -9.21 17.92 -0.55
C GLU A 266 -8.53 17.28 -1.77
N LEU A 267 -7.65 16.30 -1.52
CA LEU A 267 -6.87 15.65 -2.55
C LEU A 267 -7.74 14.74 -3.42
N LEU A 268 -7.41 14.66 -4.71
CA LEU A 268 -8.12 13.83 -5.68
C LEU A 268 -7.69 12.37 -5.55
N PRO A 269 -8.60 11.44 -5.23
CA PRO A 269 -8.28 10.01 -5.23
C PRO A 269 -7.86 9.54 -6.63
N LEU A 270 -6.86 8.67 -6.69
CA LEU A 270 -6.32 8.18 -7.95
C LEU A 270 -7.38 7.50 -8.83
N GLY A 271 -8.27 6.69 -8.24
CA GLY A 271 -9.31 5.98 -9.00
C GLY A 271 -10.32 6.92 -9.69
N LEU A 272 -10.38 8.19 -9.27
CA LEU A 272 -11.23 9.22 -9.89
C LEU A 272 -10.43 10.19 -10.77
N ALA A 273 -9.13 9.97 -10.96
CA ALA A 273 -8.27 10.75 -11.86
C ALA A 273 -8.26 10.19 -13.29
N HIS A 274 -9.38 9.62 -13.76
CA HIS A 274 -9.52 9.00 -15.07
C HIS A 274 -10.62 9.69 -15.88
N ASN A 275 -10.31 10.07 -17.12
CA ASN A 275 -11.24 10.77 -18.02
C ASN A 275 -11.82 12.07 -17.43
N VAL A 276 -11.04 12.76 -16.60
CA VAL A 276 -11.39 14.08 -16.06
C VAL A 276 -10.41 15.13 -16.55
N LYS A 277 -10.92 16.31 -16.88
CA LYS A 277 -10.17 17.40 -17.49
C LYS A 277 -9.60 18.33 -16.42
N LEU A 278 -8.32 18.70 -16.55
CA LEU A 278 -7.68 19.69 -15.68
C LEU A 278 -8.23 21.10 -15.93
N LYS A 279 -8.46 21.83 -14.84
CA LYS A 279 -8.88 23.25 -14.85
C LYS A 279 -7.72 24.22 -14.78
N ARG A 280 -6.55 23.79 -14.26
CA ARG A 280 -5.34 24.61 -14.10
C ARG A 280 -4.08 23.79 -14.33
N ASP A 281 -2.96 24.48 -14.49
CA ASP A 281 -1.64 23.87 -14.57
C ASP A 281 -1.26 23.22 -13.23
N ILE A 282 -0.63 22.04 -13.29
CA ILE A 282 -0.08 21.31 -12.13
C ILE A 282 1.40 21.08 -12.37
N ALA A 283 2.24 21.42 -11.39
CA ALA A 283 3.67 21.15 -11.45
C ALA A 283 3.96 19.65 -11.27
N GLN A 284 5.07 19.18 -11.82
CA GLN A 284 5.56 17.81 -11.57
C GLN A 284 5.71 17.55 -10.07
N GLY A 285 5.26 16.37 -9.62
CA GLY A 285 5.24 15.97 -8.22
C GLY A 285 4.12 16.61 -7.40
N GLY A 286 3.32 17.51 -7.98
CA GLY A 286 2.17 18.13 -7.32
C GLY A 286 1.03 17.12 -7.11
N ALA A 287 0.48 17.04 -5.90
CA ALA A 287 -0.74 16.31 -5.62
C ALA A 287 -1.94 17.09 -6.18
N LEU A 288 -2.83 16.39 -6.89
CA LEU A 288 -4.03 16.97 -7.45
C LEU A 288 -5.12 17.09 -6.38
N LYS A 289 -5.95 18.11 -6.52
CA LYS A 289 -7.12 18.36 -5.68
C LYS A 289 -8.42 18.18 -6.48
N TRP A 290 -9.52 17.96 -5.79
CA TRP A 290 -10.84 17.94 -6.40
C TRP A 290 -11.15 19.23 -7.18
N SER A 291 -10.69 20.39 -6.69
CA SER A 291 -10.85 21.68 -7.36
C SER A 291 -10.08 21.81 -8.68
N ASP A 292 -9.06 20.97 -8.89
CA ASP A 292 -8.20 21.02 -10.07
C ASP A 292 -8.80 20.35 -11.30
N VAL A 293 -9.89 19.58 -11.12
CA VAL A 293 -10.49 18.79 -12.20
C VAL A 293 -11.96 19.12 -12.42
N ALA A 294 -12.42 18.95 -13.67
CA ALA A 294 -13.82 19.00 -14.02
C ALA A 294 -14.40 17.57 -13.92
N TYR A 295 -15.06 17.27 -12.82
CA TYR A 295 -15.74 16.00 -12.60
C TYR A 295 -17.25 16.16 -12.59
N ASP A 296 -17.99 15.08 -12.87
CA ASP A 296 -19.46 15.04 -12.72
C ASP A 296 -19.83 14.70 -11.26
N PRO A 297 -20.48 15.61 -10.53
CA PRO A 297 -20.92 15.32 -9.16
C PRO A 297 -22.06 14.27 -9.09
N HIS A 298 -22.68 13.94 -10.23
CA HIS A 298 -23.71 12.93 -10.32
C HIS A 298 -23.17 11.53 -10.66
N ASP A 299 -21.88 11.41 -10.99
CA ASP A 299 -21.21 10.13 -11.18
C ASP A 299 -21.32 9.28 -9.91
N SER A 300 -21.62 7.99 -10.09
CA SER A 300 -21.86 7.06 -8.97
C SER A 300 -20.61 6.84 -8.11
N ALA A 301 -19.42 6.78 -8.71
CA ALA A 301 -18.17 6.58 -8.00
C ALA A 301 -17.81 7.84 -7.18
N VAL A 302 -18.05 9.03 -7.76
CA VAL A 302 -17.88 10.32 -7.05
C VAL A 302 -18.82 10.38 -5.84
N LYS A 303 -20.10 10.06 -6.01
CA LYS A 303 -21.09 10.05 -4.91
C LYS A 303 -20.69 9.11 -3.78
N VAL A 304 -20.32 7.87 -4.10
CA VAL A 304 -19.91 6.87 -3.10
C VAL A 304 -18.63 7.33 -2.38
N ARG A 305 -17.66 7.90 -3.12
CA ARG A 305 -16.46 8.46 -2.51
C ARG A 305 -16.77 9.61 -1.57
N ARG A 306 -17.58 10.58 -1.97
CA ARG A 306 -17.98 11.70 -1.11
C ARG A 306 -18.77 11.26 0.12
N GLU A 307 -19.59 10.24 -0.02
CA GLU A 307 -20.26 9.62 1.14
C GLU A 307 -19.27 8.99 2.11
N MET A 308 -18.24 8.29 1.59
CA MET A 308 -17.17 7.74 2.42
C MET A 308 -16.41 8.86 3.17
N GLU A 309 -16.02 9.93 2.48
CA GLU A 309 -15.36 11.08 3.09
C GLU A 309 -16.20 11.70 4.23
N ALA A 310 -17.51 11.88 3.99
CA ALA A 310 -18.43 12.39 5.00
C ALA A 310 -18.59 11.43 6.20
N ALA A 311 -18.59 10.11 5.93
CA ALA A 311 -18.77 9.08 6.96
C ALA A 311 -17.56 8.90 7.87
N PHE A 312 -16.35 9.09 7.35
CA PHE A 312 -15.09 8.88 8.07
C PHE A 312 -14.37 10.18 8.44
N GLY A 313 -14.58 11.28 7.73
CA GLY A 313 -13.96 12.59 8.01
C GLY A 313 -14.40 13.21 9.34
N ARG A 314 -15.61 12.90 9.81
CA ARG A 314 -16.17 13.42 11.07
C ARG A 314 -15.75 12.62 12.33
N ARG A 315 -15.14 11.45 12.17
CA ARG A 315 -14.83 10.51 13.27
C ARG A 315 -13.36 10.47 13.69
N ASN A 316 -12.45 11.12 12.98
CA ASN A 316 -11.02 11.12 13.33
C ASN A 316 -10.64 12.08 14.46
N VAL A 317 -11.63 12.65 15.17
CA VAL A 317 -11.42 13.37 16.41
C VAL A 317 -11.87 12.44 17.54
N GLY A 318 -11.00 11.52 18.00
CA GLY A 318 -11.16 10.84 19.29
C GLY A 318 -11.70 9.39 19.28
N ALA A 319 -11.50 8.59 18.27
CA ALA A 319 -11.82 7.16 18.37
C ALA A 319 -10.57 6.35 18.77
N GLU A 320 -10.60 5.83 19.99
CA GLU A 320 -9.67 4.80 20.48
C GLU A 320 -9.71 3.55 19.56
N PRO A 321 -8.59 2.80 19.46
CA PRO A 321 -8.59 1.55 18.75
C PRO A 321 -9.57 0.58 19.41
N VAL A 322 -10.50 0.07 18.65
CA VAL A 322 -11.28 -1.11 19.06
C VAL A 322 -10.32 -2.30 19.09
N LEU A 323 -10.10 -2.85 20.28
CA LEU A 323 -9.36 -4.08 20.55
C LEU A 323 -9.93 -5.27 19.74
#